data_615c730aadfd035f385ce51eb17f708e
#
_entry.id   615c730aadfd035f385ce51eb17f708e
#
_cell.length_a   1.000
_cell.length_b   1.000
_cell.length_c   1.000
_cell.angle_alpha   90.00
_cell.angle_beta   90.00
_cell.angle_gamma   90.00
#
_symmetry.space_group_name_H-M   'P 1'
#
loop_
_entity.id
_entity.type
_entity.pdbx_description
1 polymer ?
#
loop_
_entity_poly.entity_id
_entity_poly.type
_entity_poly.pdbx_seq_one_letter_code
_entity_poly.pdbx_strand_id
1 'polypeptide(L)'
;MREKVIVIGAGMGGLSAAIRLQLAGYNVEIYEKNQTPGGKMSQIKAEGYTFDVGPTIVMMPDLYCSLFELAGKNPEDYFHLKRLEPMYDAYFKAEIYRKYTITSDLVELMKMNEGLGQETALGFLQYLSEMYKRYQVAVESFITKPFRYARDIYNPKMLREVLKLKTFNSAEAMMASFIPNKDLQQMMGFQTLYIGVSPKKGPSLYNMIPMIELLYGVWFIEGGMHTYAKALEKLFFELGGKIHYGKDVQRILFENGKARGIVLADREIEADIIISNADFPYTMQVLIQDSWAKGKYTPTKIESMDYSCSCLVFYWGVKGTFTNLKVHNFVICPDLSSNLDQIFDGNLIEDPSLYLHIPSLCDSNLAPEGKSSFYVLMPVSELGTSKYDWTPEVIAHYRQCALDSLAPLEGLNDLADKIEFEQVYTPKEFEKSFNAYRGATFGLQPTLKQSNHFRPQSKSLECENLYFTGSSTHPGAGVPIALEGGKICAEEVRRDMEDAFK
;
A
#
# COMPACT_ATOMS: atom_id res chain seq x y z
N MET A 1 -10.47 36.15 -2.03
CA MET A 1 -11.22 34.92 -1.71
C MET A 1 -10.19 33.83 -1.54
N ARG A 2 -10.43 32.82 -0.70
CA ARG A 2 -9.52 31.68 -0.58
C ARG A 2 -9.69 30.81 -1.82
N GLU A 3 -8.58 30.37 -2.45
CA GLU A 3 -8.65 29.47 -3.60
C GLU A 3 -9.40 28.20 -3.25
N LYS A 4 -10.30 27.79 -4.15
CA LYS A 4 -11.09 26.57 -4.03
C LYS A 4 -10.29 25.40 -4.59
N VAL A 5 -9.98 24.43 -3.74
CA VAL A 5 -9.30 23.18 -4.11
C VAL A 5 -10.30 22.05 -4.15
N ILE A 6 -10.35 21.33 -5.25
CA ILE A 6 -11.09 20.07 -5.35
C ILE A 6 -10.09 18.91 -5.33
N VAL A 7 -10.32 17.95 -4.42
CA VAL A 7 -9.61 16.67 -4.37
C VAL A 7 -10.53 15.56 -4.87
N ILE A 8 -10.10 14.80 -5.87
CA ILE A 8 -10.84 13.66 -6.42
C ILE A 8 -10.39 12.39 -5.68
N GLY A 9 -11.25 11.83 -4.85
CA GLY A 9 -11.04 10.62 -4.06
C GLY A 9 -10.52 10.89 -2.64
N ALA A 10 -11.19 10.28 -1.66
CA ALA A 10 -10.88 10.34 -0.23
C ALA A 10 -9.93 9.22 0.24
N GLY A 11 -9.00 8.77 -0.60
CA GLY A 11 -7.92 7.85 -0.22
C GLY A 11 -6.85 8.56 0.62
N MET A 12 -5.87 7.81 1.13
CA MET A 12 -4.87 8.33 2.09
C MET A 12 -4.07 9.53 1.56
N GLY A 13 -3.64 9.49 0.31
CA GLY A 13 -2.93 10.61 -0.32
C GLY A 13 -3.81 11.85 -0.45
N GLY A 14 -5.08 11.67 -0.86
CA GLY A 14 -6.06 12.74 -0.99
C GLY A 14 -6.40 13.40 0.33
N LEU A 15 -6.68 12.62 1.38
CA LEU A 15 -6.93 13.11 2.74
C LEU A 15 -5.71 13.85 3.30
N SER A 16 -4.50 13.31 3.11
CA SER A 16 -3.26 13.96 3.54
C SER A 16 -3.05 15.31 2.86
N ALA A 17 -3.24 15.40 1.55
CA ALA A 17 -3.14 16.65 0.80
C ALA A 17 -4.22 17.65 1.22
N ALA A 18 -5.47 17.19 1.36
CA ALA A 18 -6.61 18.01 1.74
C ALA A 18 -6.45 18.64 3.13
N ILE A 19 -6.06 17.85 4.13
CA ILE A 19 -5.84 18.33 5.51
C ILE A 19 -4.74 19.39 5.52
N ARG A 20 -3.62 19.16 4.85
CA ARG A 20 -2.49 20.09 4.80
C ARG A 20 -2.84 21.42 4.10
N LEU A 21 -3.61 21.36 3.02
CA LEU A 21 -4.08 22.56 2.32
C LEU A 21 -5.14 23.30 3.11
N GLN A 22 -6.05 22.58 3.79
CA GLN A 22 -7.03 23.21 4.69
C GLN A 22 -6.34 23.96 5.83
N LEU A 23 -5.31 23.37 6.45
CA LEU A 23 -4.44 24.03 7.45
C LEU A 23 -3.71 25.24 6.89
N ALA A 24 -3.30 25.20 5.62
CA ALA A 24 -2.68 26.34 4.94
C ALA A 24 -3.67 27.44 4.53
N GLY A 25 -4.98 27.25 4.78
CA GLY A 25 -6.00 28.27 4.60
C GLY A 25 -6.76 28.21 3.28
N TYR A 26 -6.57 27.16 2.45
CA TYR A 26 -7.36 26.94 1.24
C TYR A 26 -8.81 26.52 1.61
N ASN A 27 -9.73 26.64 0.65
CA ASN A 27 -11.08 26.09 0.77
C ASN A 27 -11.12 24.73 0.07
N VAL A 28 -11.03 23.63 0.82
CA VAL A 28 -10.86 22.28 0.26
C VAL A 28 -12.14 21.46 0.32
N GLU A 29 -12.54 20.90 -0.82
CA GLU A 29 -13.65 19.97 -0.94
C GLU A 29 -13.15 18.65 -1.58
N ILE A 30 -13.51 17.50 -0.99
CA ILE A 30 -13.20 16.17 -1.53
C ILE A 30 -14.46 15.59 -2.16
N TYR A 31 -14.33 14.99 -3.34
CA TYR A 31 -15.39 14.24 -4.03
C TYR A 31 -15.00 12.78 -4.08
N GLU A 32 -15.79 11.92 -3.39
CA GLU A 32 -15.54 10.49 -3.24
C GLU A 32 -16.70 9.69 -3.84
N LYS A 33 -16.39 8.70 -4.68
CA LYS A 33 -17.40 7.85 -5.32
C LYS A 33 -18.07 6.89 -4.34
N ASN A 34 -17.33 6.40 -3.35
CA ASN A 34 -17.84 5.50 -2.32
C ASN A 34 -18.56 6.27 -1.19
N GLN A 35 -19.20 5.52 -0.30
CA GLN A 35 -19.95 6.10 0.83
C GLN A 35 -19.08 6.33 2.08
N THR A 36 -17.79 5.94 2.03
CA THR A 36 -16.85 6.01 3.15
C THR A 36 -15.48 6.50 2.68
N PRO A 37 -14.69 7.13 3.54
CA PRO A 37 -13.32 7.52 3.23
C PRO A 37 -12.37 6.31 3.23
N GLY A 38 -11.14 6.53 2.79
CA GLY A 38 -10.05 5.58 2.93
C GLY A 38 -9.66 4.90 1.62
N GLY A 39 -10.56 4.85 0.63
CA GLY A 39 -10.29 4.10 -0.61
C GLY A 39 -10.02 2.62 -0.28
N LYS A 40 -8.81 2.12 -0.60
CA LYS A 40 -8.41 0.74 -0.29
C LYS A 40 -8.31 0.43 1.22
N MET A 41 -8.30 1.44 2.09
CA MET A 41 -8.46 1.30 3.55
C MET A 41 -9.93 1.33 3.97
N SER A 42 -10.82 0.78 3.16
CA SER A 42 -12.23 0.57 3.50
C SER A 42 -12.41 -0.69 4.34
N GLN A 43 -13.63 -0.91 4.82
CA GLN A 43 -13.99 -1.99 5.74
C GLN A 43 -15.27 -2.68 5.28
N ILE A 44 -15.30 -4.01 5.41
CA ILE A 44 -16.50 -4.83 5.24
C ILE A 44 -17.07 -5.11 6.63
N LYS A 45 -18.37 -4.86 6.80
CA LYS A 45 -19.11 -5.22 8.01
C LYS A 45 -20.29 -6.09 7.60
N ALA A 46 -20.29 -7.35 8.02
CA ALA A 46 -21.34 -8.30 7.70
C ALA A 46 -21.47 -9.35 8.81
N GLU A 47 -22.68 -9.68 9.18
CA GLU A 47 -23.02 -10.75 10.15
C GLU A 47 -22.28 -10.64 11.50
N GLY A 48 -21.96 -9.41 11.92
CA GLY A 48 -21.20 -9.13 13.15
C GLY A 48 -19.69 -9.21 13.00
N TYR A 49 -19.18 -9.61 11.83
CA TYR A 49 -17.76 -9.57 11.49
C TYR A 49 -17.36 -8.24 10.90
N THR A 50 -16.12 -7.88 11.12
CA THR A 50 -15.48 -6.68 10.55
C THR A 50 -14.14 -7.07 9.93
N PHE A 51 -13.93 -6.68 8.66
CA PHE A 51 -12.70 -6.95 7.91
C PHE A 51 -12.21 -5.66 7.26
N ASP A 52 -10.92 -5.37 7.38
CA ASP A 52 -10.27 -4.38 6.52
C ASP A 52 -10.11 -4.94 5.10
N VAL A 53 -10.38 -4.11 4.08
CA VAL A 53 -10.38 -4.60 2.68
C VAL A 53 -8.97 -4.71 2.10
N GLY A 54 -8.07 -3.83 2.47
CA GLY A 54 -6.75 -3.73 1.86
C GLY A 54 -5.60 -3.89 2.86
N PRO A 55 -4.87 -2.82 3.22
CA PRO A 55 -3.72 -2.92 4.10
C PRO A 55 -4.12 -3.35 5.50
N THR A 56 -3.28 -4.15 6.15
CA THR A 56 -3.50 -4.71 7.49
C THR A 56 -2.30 -4.53 8.42
N ILE A 57 -1.12 -4.26 7.85
CA ILE A 57 0.14 -4.12 8.58
C ILE A 57 0.46 -2.64 8.74
N VAL A 58 0.62 -2.19 9.98
CA VAL A 58 1.03 -0.82 10.31
C VAL A 58 2.52 -0.79 10.60
N MET A 59 3.25 -0.03 9.80
CA MET A 59 4.66 0.29 10.01
C MET A 59 4.84 1.81 10.03
N MET A 60 5.92 2.30 10.63
CA MET A 60 6.24 3.74 10.71
C MET A 60 5.11 4.55 11.40
N PRO A 61 4.75 4.22 12.65
CA PRO A 61 3.61 4.80 13.36
C PRO A 61 3.66 6.33 13.43
N ASP A 62 4.85 6.94 13.51
CA ASP A 62 5.03 8.39 13.57
C ASP A 62 4.41 9.11 12.35
N LEU A 63 4.41 8.48 11.17
CA LEU A 63 3.80 9.06 9.99
C LEU A 63 2.26 9.11 10.09
N TYR A 64 1.65 8.15 10.80
CA TYR A 64 0.22 8.18 11.07
C TYR A 64 -0.15 9.29 12.07
N CYS A 65 0.70 9.56 13.05
CA CYS A 65 0.50 10.62 14.04
C CYS A 65 0.71 12.04 13.45
N SER A 66 1.59 12.17 12.47
CA SER A 66 2.13 13.44 11.98
C SER A 66 1.09 14.47 11.50
N LEU A 67 -0.03 14.04 10.93
CA LEU A 67 -1.10 14.94 10.47
C LEU A 67 -1.87 15.57 11.64
N PHE A 68 -2.09 14.81 12.70
CA PHE A 68 -2.76 15.29 13.91
C PHE A 68 -1.86 16.26 14.66
N GLU A 69 -0.59 15.92 14.83
CA GLU A 69 0.42 16.80 15.42
C GLU A 69 0.58 18.10 14.66
N LEU A 70 0.60 18.05 13.32
CA LEU A 70 0.62 19.23 12.45
C LEU A 70 -0.58 20.13 12.68
N ALA A 71 -1.76 19.55 12.98
CA ALA A 71 -2.99 20.27 13.29
C ALA A 71 -3.06 20.72 14.75
N GLY A 72 -2.02 20.48 15.57
CA GLY A 72 -2.02 20.78 17.00
C GLY A 72 -2.95 19.90 17.83
N LYS A 73 -3.22 18.69 17.35
CA LYS A 73 -4.12 17.70 17.99
C LYS A 73 -3.30 16.56 18.55
N ASN A 74 -3.81 15.92 19.62
CA ASN A 74 -3.23 14.69 20.12
C ASN A 74 -3.78 13.50 19.32
N PRO A 75 -2.93 12.67 18.64
CA PRO A 75 -3.36 11.51 17.87
C PRO A 75 -4.21 10.51 18.66
N GLU A 76 -3.92 10.31 19.94
CA GLU A 76 -4.63 9.40 20.84
C GLU A 76 -6.13 9.75 21.04
N ASP A 77 -6.55 11.00 20.76
CA ASP A 77 -7.95 11.41 20.79
C ASP A 77 -8.74 10.93 19.55
N TYR A 78 -8.04 10.34 18.58
CA TYR A 78 -8.60 9.95 17.29
C TYR A 78 -8.47 8.47 16.99
N PHE A 79 -7.35 7.84 17.31
CA PHE A 79 -7.10 6.41 17.10
C PHE A 79 -6.01 5.91 18.06
N HIS A 80 -6.03 4.60 18.35
CA HIS A 80 -5.06 3.98 19.23
C HIS A 80 -4.19 2.97 18.49
N LEU A 81 -2.88 3.05 18.74
CA LEU A 81 -1.88 2.15 18.19
C LEU A 81 -1.43 1.14 19.24
N LYS A 82 -1.50 -0.14 18.90
CA LYS A 82 -0.99 -1.23 19.74
C LYS A 82 0.17 -1.92 19.04
N ARG A 83 1.34 -1.96 19.69
CA ARG A 83 2.50 -2.71 19.18
C ARG A 83 2.23 -4.21 19.27
N LEU A 84 2.51 -4.94 18.20
CA LEU A 84 2.39 -6.39 18.16
C LEU A 84 3.73 -7.03 18.53
N GLU A 85 3.70 -7.92 19.54
CA GLU A 85 4.89 -8.66 19.98
C GLU A 85 4.47 -10.06 20.44
N PRO A 86 4.93 -11.14 19.79
CA PRO A 86 5.69 -11.15 18.52
C PRO A 86 4.91 -10.53 17.36
N MET A 87 5.64 -10.10 16.31
CA MET A 87 5.03 -9.43 15.17
C MET A 87 4.21 -10.39 14.31
N TYR A 88 4.77 -11.56 13.97
CA TYR A 88 4.11 -12.58 13.14
C TYR A 88 4.79 -13.95 13.23
N ASP A 89 4.08 -14.96 12.73
CA ASP A 89 4.63 -16.28 12.46
C ASP A 89 4.82 -16.48 10.95
N ALA A 90 5.95 -17.06 10.53
CA ALA A 90 6.22 -17.50 9.17
C ALA A 90 6.31 -19.02 9.11
N TYR A 91 5.49 -19.63 8.31
CA TYR A 91 5.41 -21.08 8.10
C TYR A 91 5.93 -21.41 6.70
N PHE A 92 6.92 -22.28 6.60
CA PHE A 92 7.45 -22.77 5.33
C PHE A 92 6.89 -24.15 5.05
N LYS A 93 6.18 -24.30 3.93
CA LYS A 93 5.57 -25.56 3.52
C LYS A 93 6.64 -26.62 3.30
N ALA A 94 6.44 -27.78 3.92
CA ALA A 94 7.23 -28.99 3.84
C ALA A 94 6.35 -30.17 4.29
N GLU A 95 6.87 -31.40 4.37
CA GLU A 95 6.15 -32.54 4.96
C GLU A 95 5.66 -32.19 6.38
N ILE A 96 6.54 -31.55 7.17
CA ILE A 96 6.18 -30.87 8.44
C ILE A 96 6.59 -29.41 8.27
N TYR A 97 5.66 -28.47 8.44
CA TYR A 97 5.94 -27.05 8.29
C TYR A 97 7.01 -26.56 9.28
N ARG A 98 8.03 -25.86 8.74
CA ARG A 98 8.98 -25.16 9.60
C ARG A 98 8.37 -23.81 9.99
N LYS A 99 8.39 -23.50 11.26
CA LYS A 99 7.82 -22.26 11.82
C LYS A 99 8.92 -21.37 12.37
N TYR A 100 8.86 -20.09 12.04
CA TYR A 100 9.68 -19.03 12.61
C TYR A 100 8.78 -17.95 13.19
N THR A 101 8.97 -17.63 14.47
CA THR A 101 8.26 -16.53 15.13
C THR A 101 9.14 -15.29 15.08
N ILE A 102 8.63 -14.23 14.45
CA ILE A 102 9.38 -13.00 14.22
C ILE A 102 8.97 -11.95 15.24
N THR A 103 9.97 -11.38 15.86
CA THR A 103 9.86 -10.44 16.97
C THR A 103 10.70 -9.21 16.71
N SER A 104 10.37 -8.10 17.34
CA SER A 104 11.22 -6.91 17.41
C SER A 104 12.11 -6.90 18.67
N ASP A 105 12.00 -7.92 19.53
CA ASP A 105 12.95 -8.16 20.62
C ASP A 105 14.29 -8.66 20.05
N LEU A 106 15.31 -7.83 20.16
CA LEU A 106 16.63 -8.13 19.58
C LEU A 106 17.26 -9.39 20.18
N VAL A 107 17.01 -9.70 21.45
CA VAL A 107 17.58 -10.88 22.09
C VAL A 107 16.99 -12.16 21.50
N GLU A 108 15.67 -12.23 21.39
CA GLU A 108 14.98 -13.38 20.80
C GLU A 108 15.29 -13.52 19.29
N LEU A 109 15.33 -12.39 18.59
CA LEU A 109 15.69 -12.35 17.17
C LEU A 109 17.11 -12.86 16.92
N MET A 110 18.07 -12.49 17.79
CA MET A 110 19.45 -12.97 17.68
C MET A 110 19.57 -14.45 18.01
N LYS A 111 18.88 -14.96 19.04
CA LYS A 111 18.84 -16.39 19.33
C LYS A 111 18.33 -17.21 18.15
N MET A 112 17.27 -16.73 17.49
CA MET A 112 16.72 -17.36 16.29
C MET A 112 17.78 -17.40 15.17
N ASN A 113 18.44 -16.28 14.88
CA ASN A 113 19.46 -16.21 13.84
C ASN A 113 20.69 -17.05 14.14
N GLU A 114 21.15 -17.13 15.40
CA GLU A 114 22.24 -18.01 15.85
C GLU A 114 21.87 -19.49 15.68
N GLY A 115 20.61 -19.85 15.94
CA GLY A 115 20.06 -21.17 15.66
C GLY A 115 20.10 -21.56 14.18
N LEU A 116 20.09 -20.58 13.27
CA LEU A 116 20.23 -20.74 11.81
C LEU A 116 21.70 -20.75 11.35
N GLY A 117 22.66 -20.53 12.26
CA GLY A 117 24.08 -20.53 12.03
C GLY A 117 24.76 -19.17 12.28
N GLN A 118 26.03 -19.22 12.76
CA GLN A 118 26.78 -18.00 13.11
C GLN A 118 26.96 -17.04 11.93
N GLU A 119 27.18 -17.56 10.72
CA GLU A 119 27.30 -16.73 9.50
C GLU A 119 25.98 -16.00 9.20
N THR A 120 24.83 -16.66 9.43
CA THR A 120 23.51 -16.06 9.27
C THR A 120 23.30 -14.92 10.28
N ALA A 121 23.65 -15.14 11.56
CA ALA A 121 23.53 -14.13 12.59
C ALA A 121 24.41 -12.91 12.32
N LEU A 122 25.68 -13.11 11.94
CA LEU A 122 26.57 -12.02 11.58
C LEU A 122 26.08 -11.25 10.34
N GLY A 123 25.70 -11.99 9.30
CA GLY A 123 25.18 -11.40 8.06
C GLY A 123 23.90 -10.60 8.29
N PHE A 124 23.03 -11.06 9.19
CA PHE A 124 21.80 -10.36 9.57
C PHE A 124 22.10 -9.00 10.23
N LEU A 125 23.05 -8.92 11.16
CA LEU A 125 23.46 -7.65 11.78
C LEU A 125 24.08 -6.69 10.75
N GLN A 126 24.92 -7.21 9.85
CA GLN A 126 25.51 -6.42 8.77
C GLN A 126 24.43 -5.87 7.82
N TYR A 127 23.44 -6.70 7.49
CA TYR A 127 22.28 -6.30 6.68
C TYR A 127 21.50 -5.16 7.34
N LEU A 128 21.13 -5.29 8.61
CA LEU A 128 20.41 -4.24 9.34
C LEU A 128 21.17 -2.91 9.33
N SER A 129 22.48 -2.95 9.62
CA SER A 129 23.34 -1.77 9.62
C SER A 129 23.43 -1.10 8.24
N GLU A 130 23.60 -1.89 7.18
CA GLU A 130 23.68 -1.36 5.81
C GLU A 130 22.33 -0.79 5.36
N MET A 131 21.21 -1.48 5.65
CA MET A 131 19.88 -1.00 5.28
C MET A 131 19.48 0.26 6.03
N TYR A 132 19.83 0.38 7.30
CA TYR A 132 19.56 1.58 8.08
C TYR A 132 20.25 2.82 7.48
N LYS A 133 21.52 2.70 7.08
CA LYS A 133 22.24 3.80 6.39
C LYS A 133 21.58 4.22 5.09
N ARG A 134 21.13 3.23 4.27
CA ARG A 134 20.43 3.51 3.01
C ARG A 134 19.06 4.12 3.25
N TYR A 135 18.35 3.67 4.28
CA TYR A 135 17.05 4.23 4.68
C TYR A 135 17.15 5.72 5.00
N GLN A 136 18.14 6.13 5.80
CA GLN A 136 18.34 7.55 6.09
C GLN A 136 18.53 8.39 4.83
N VAL A 137 19.38 7.93 3.91
CA VAL A 137 19.58 8.61 2.61
C VAL A 137 18.30 8.63 1.77
N ALA A 138 17.56 7.50 1.76
CA ALA A 138 16.31 7.39 0.99
C ALA A 138 15.25 8.36 1.49
N VAL A 139 15.04 8.45 2.80
CA VAL A 139 14.08 9.38 3.41
C VAL A 139 14.46 10.82 3.11
N GLU A 140 15.69 11.23 3.42
CA GLU A 140 16.12 12.63 3.29
C GLU A 140 16.19 13.14 1.84
N SER A 141 16.52 12.25 0.89
CA SER A 141 16.86 12.67 -0.47
C SER A 141 15.86 12.24 -1.53
N PHE A 142 15.01 11.22 -1.26
CA PHE A 142 14.16 10.63 -2.29
C PHE A 142 12.68 10.53 -1.90
N ILE A 143 12.34 10.01 -0.72
CA ILE A 143 10.95 9.74 -0.35
C ILE A 143 10.17 11.04 -0.08
N THR A 144 10.81 12.02 0.55
CA THR A 144 10.17 13.26 1.01
C THR A 144 10.31 14.44 0.02
N LYS A 145 10.89 14.22 -1.16
CA LYS A 145 11.15 15.32 -2.11
C LYS A 145 10.49 15.08 -3.47
N PRO A 146 9.92 16.11 -4.09
CA PRO A 146 9.44 16.03 -5.47
C PRO A 146 10.61 16.01 -6.45
N PHE A 147 10.38 15.37 -7.63
CA PHE A 147 11.30 15.40 -8.77
C PHE A 147 10.59 15.96 -10.00
N ARG A 148 10.23 17.24 -9.95
CA ARG A 148 9.45 17.91 -11.00
C ARG A 148 10.19 17.89 -12.34
N TYR A 149 11.50 18.17 -12.31
CA TYR A 149 12.34 18.27 -13.51
C TYR A 149 13.54 17.32 -13.46
N ALA A 150 14.04 16.95 -14.64
CA ALA A 150 15.24 16.10 -14.74
C ALA A 150 16.45 16.64 -13.96
N ARG A 151 16.64 17.98 -13.91
CA ARG A 151 17.70 18.64 -13.12
C ARG A 151 17.59 18.37 -11.61
N ASP A 152 16.43 18.00 -11.09
CA ASP A 152 16.23 17.76 -9.66
C ASP A 152 16.95 16.45 -9.23
N ILE A 153 17.11 15.52 -10.14
CA ILE A 153 17.87 14.27 -9.91
C ILE A 153 19.24 14.27 -10.60
N TYR A 154 19.36 14.86 -11.80
CA TYR A 154 20.60 14.88 -12.56
C TYR A 154 21.49 16.09 -12.17
N ASN A 155 21.94 16.09 -10.91
CA ASN A 155 22.91 17.06 -10.39
C ASN A 155 23.98 16.34 -9.55
N PRO A 156 25.19 16.91 -9.36
CA PRO A 156 26.30 16.23 -8.69
C PRO A 156 25.99 15.76 -7.26
N LYS A 157 25.15 16.50 -6.53
CA LYS A 157 24.73 16.12 -5.16
C LYS A 157 23.87 14.87 -5.19
N MET A 158 22.81 14.86 -6.01
CA MET A 158 21.89 13.73 -6.11
C MET A 158 22.57 12.49 -6.69
N LEU A 159 23.45 12.63 -7.68
CA LEU A 159 24.21 11.50 -8.21
C LEU A 159 25.07 10.83 -7.12
N ARG A 160 25.67 11.63 -6.22
CA ARG A 160 26.40 11.08 -5.07
C ARG A 160 25.48 10.33 -4.11
N GLU A 161 24.26 10.82 -3.84
CA GLU A 161 23.29 10.14 -2.99
C GLU A 161 22.78 8.85 -3.64
N VAL A 162 22.50 8.84 -4.95
CA VAL A 162 22.15 7.61 -5.72
C VAL A 162 23.23 6.54 -5.58
N LEU A 163 24.52 6.93 -5.66
CA LEU A 163 25.62 5.97 -5.49
C LEU A 163 25.68 5.37 -4.08
N LYS A 164 25.33 6.12 -3.05
CA LYS A 164 25.23 5.60 -1.68
C LYS A 164 24.12 4.57 -1.51
N LEU A 165 23.02 4.69 -2.26
CA LEU A 165 21.89 3.75 -2.19
C LEU A 165 22.23 2.38 -2.79
N LYS A 166 23.23 2.28 -3.68
CA LYS A 166 23.65 1.02 -4.34
C LYS A 166 22.47 0.23 -4.94
N THR A 167 21.53 0.93 -5.60
CA THR A 167 20.23 0.39 -6.04
C THR A 167 20.28 -0.50 -7.28
N PHE A 168 21.44 -0.70 -7.88
CA PHE A 168 21.56 -1.39 -9.18
C PHE A 168 21.40 -2.92 -9.10
N ASN A 169 21.55 -3.51 -7.92
CA ASN A 169 21.28 -4.93 -7.69
C ASN A 169 19.78 -5.13 -7.37
N SER A 170 19.28 -6.35 -7.62
CA SER A 170 17.95 -6.74 -7.15
C SER A 170 17.90 -6.91 -5.63
N ALA A 171 16.70 -6.84 -5.07
CA ALA A 171 16.49 -7.08 -3.64
C ALA A 171 16.94 -8.49 -3.25
N GLU A 172 16.60 -9.51 -4.06
CA GLU A 172 17.01 -10.90 -3.86
C GLU A 172 18.53 -11.07 -3.83
N ALA A 173 19.23 -10.57 -4.85
CA ALA A 173 20.70 -10.71 -4.95
C ALA A 173 21.42 -10.01 -3.78
N MET A 174 20.93 -8.86 -3.37
CA MET A 174 21.48 -8.14 -2.23
C MET A 174 21.22 -8.90 -0.91
N MET A 175 20.01 -9.41 -0.69
CA MET A 175 19.67 -10.21 0.49
C MET A 175 20.59 -11.42 0.60
N ALA A 176 20.77 -12.17 -0.50
CA ALA A 176 21.62 -13.33 -0.57
C ALA A 176 23.12 -13.04 -0.29
N SER A 177 23.57 -11.80 -0.51
CA SER A 177 24.96 -11.40 -0.23
C SER A 177 25.25 -11.21 1.26
N PHE A 178 24.22 -11.06 2.11
CA PHE A 178 24.36 -10.91 3.54
C PHE A 178 23.92 -12.17 4.31
N ILE A 179 22.85 -12.79 3.89
CA ILE A 179 22.16 -13.84 4.63
C ILE A 179 22.27 -15.16 3.87
N PRO A 180 23.02 -16.16 4.36
CA PRO A 180 23.14 -17.46 3.69
C PRO A 180 21.90 -18.34 3.84
N ASN A 181 21.14 -18.22 4.93
CA ASN A 181 19.96 -19.04 5.19
C ASN A 181 18.82 -18.72 4.22
N LYS A 182 18.34 -19.74 3.49
CA LYS A 182 17.33 -19.60 2.44
C LYS A 182 15.94 -19.21 2.97
N ASP A 183 15.50 -19.80 4.08
CA ASP A 183 14.19 -19.51 4.65
C ASP A 183 14.15 -18.03 5.06
N LEU A 184 15.20 -17.52 5.72
CA LEU A 184 15.29 -16.13 6.11
C LEU A 184 15.34 -15.18 4.88
N GLN A 185 16.08 -15.54 3.82
CA GLN A 185 16.05 -14.79 2.56
C GLN A 185 14.63 -14.71 1.97
N GLN A 186 13.93 -15.84 1.91
CA GLN A 186 12.57 -15.92 1.35
C GLN A 186 11.57 -15.13 2.18
N MET A 187 11.61 -15.25 3.51
CA MET A 187 10.74 -14.52 4.42
C MET A 187 10.90 -13.00 4.26
N MET A 188 12.13 -12.52 4.28
CA MET A 188 12.42 -11.10 4.13
C MET A 188 12.14 -10.61 2.69
N GLY A 189 12.45 -11.44 1.68
CA GLY A 189 12.16 -11.15 0.28
C GLY A 189 10.65 -11.09 -0.03
N PHE A 190 9.84 -11.90 0.65
CA PHE A 190 8.38 -11.88 0.50
C PHE A 190 7.76 -10.51 0.80
N GLN A 191 8.38 -9.75 1.71
CA GLN A 191 7.90 -8.42 2.08
C GLN A 191 7.97 -7.39 0.96
N THR A 192 8.74 -7.63 -0.12
CA THR A 192 8.70 -6.74 -1.30
C THR A 192 7.34 -6.76 -1.99
N LEU A 193 6.52 -7.79 -1.76
CA LEU A 193 5.14 -7.84 -2.24
C LEU A 193 4.22 -6.83 -1.52
N TYR A 194 4.60 -6.29 -0.35
CA TYR A 194 3.87 -5.20 0.31
C TYR A 194 3.80 -3.91 -0.54
N ILE A 195 4.66 -3.81 -1.53
CA ILE A 195 4.66 -2.72 -2.51
C ILE A 195 4.45 -3.21 -3.95
N GLY A 196 4.09 -4.50 -4.10
CA GLY A 196 3.68 -5.10 -5.37
C GLY A 196 4.80 -5.34 -6.37
N VAL A 197 6.03 -5.65 -5.92
CA VAL A 197 7.16 -5.96 -6.79
C VAL A 197 7.86 -7.27 -6.39
N SER A 198 8.26 -8.06 -7.39
CA SER A 198 9.10 -9.24 -7.16
C SER A 198 10.49 -8.83 -6.63
N PRO A 199 11.07 -9.52 -5.63
CA PRO A 199 12.42 -9.25 -5.16
C PRO A 199 13.51 -9.43 -6.25
N LYS A 200 13.21 -10.19 -7.30
CA LYS A 200 14.08 -10.34 -8.49
C LYS A 200 14.16 -9.08 -9.34
N LYS A 201 13.05 -8.34 -9.49
CA LYS A 201 12.93 -7.13 -10.32
C LYS A 201 13.00 -5.84 -9.50
N GLY A 202 12.63 -5.90 -8.23
CA GLY A 202 12.69 -4.77 -7.30
C GLY A 202 14.13 -4.34 -7.00
N PRO A 203 14.41 -3.03 -6.99
CA PRO A 203 15.69 -2.50 -6.55
C PRO A 203 16.09 -2.96 -5.15
N SER A 204 17.39 -3.16 -4.92
CA SER A 204 17.92 -3.59 -3.61
C SER A 204 17.57 -2.67 -2.44
N LEU A 205 17.18 -1.44 -2.74
CA LEU A 205 16.71 -0.48 -1.74
C LEU A 205 15.45 -0.97 -1.00
N TYR A 206 14.59 -1.75 -1.64
CA TYR A 206 13.37 -2.25 -0.99
C TYR A 206 13.62 -3.28 0.12
N ASN A 207 14.83 -3.77 0.26
CA ASN A 207 15.27 -4.50 1.45
C ASN A 207 15.23 -3.63 2.73
N MET A 208 14.99 -2.32 2.63
CA MET A 208 14.72 -1.50 3.83
C MET A 208 13.38 -1.83 4.47
N ILE A 209 12.41 -2.43 3.77
CA ILE A 209 11.09 -2.78 4.32
C ILE A 209 11.23 -3.77 5.50
N PRO A 210 11.88 -4.95 5.34
CA PRO A 210 12.15 -5.82 6.48
C PRO A 210 12.94 -5.15 7.61
N MET A 211 13.90 -4.30 7.28
CA MET A 211 14.65 -3.55 8.29
C MET A 211 13.75 -2.59 9.08
N ILE A 212 12.85 -1.87 8.40
CA ILE A 212 11.87 -0.97 9.06
C ILE A 212 10.99 -1.77 10.01
N GLU A 213 10.47 -2.91 9.57
CA GLU A 213 9.64 -3.80 10.35
C GLU A 213 10.36 -4.29 11.62
N LEU A 214 11.59 -4.77 11.46
CA LEU A 214 12.38 -5.31 12.58
C LEU A 214 12.83 -4.24 13.58
N LEU A 215 13.17 -3.03 13.13
CA LEU A 215 13.67 -1.97 14.01
C LEU A 215 12.55 -1.11 14.63
N TYR A 216 11.44 -0.90 13.92
CA TYR A 216 10.36 -0.03 14.40
C TYR A 216 9.10 -0.80 14.81
N GLY A 217 9.09 -2.12 14.57
CA GLY A 217 7.99 -3.01 14.92
C GLY A 217 6.81 -2.94 13.97
N VAL A 218 5.91 -3.89 14.16
CA VAL A 218 4.58 -3.94 13.53
C VAL A 218 3.54 -3.51 14.55
N TRP A 219 2.60 -2.70 14.11
CA TRP A 219 1.56 -2.13 14.95
C TRP A 219 0.18 -2.49 14.41
N PHE A 220 -0.81 -2.39 15.27
CA PHE A 220 -2.21 -2.59 14.98
C PHE A 220 -2.99 -1.33 15.38
N ILE A 221 -3.98 -0.94 14.57
CA ILE A 221 -4.92 0.13 14.90
C ILE A 221 -6.17 -0.52 15.48
N GLU A 222 -6.56 -0.15 16.71
CA GLU A 222 -7.78 -0.63 17.33
C GLU A 222 -9.00 -0.28 16.47
N GLY A 223 -9.88 -1.25 16.23
CA GLY A 223 -11.00 -1.14 15.28
C GLY A 223 -10.62 -1.37 13.81
N GLY A 224 -9.35 -1.69 13.51
CA GLY A 224 -8.82 -1.93 12.18
C GLY A 224 -8.33 -0.67 11.45
N MET A 225 -7.77 -0.88 10.26
CA MET A 225 -7.13 0.18 9.46
C MET A 225 -8.11 1.29 9.04
N HIS A 226 -9.38 0.95 8.80
CA HIS A 226 -10.39 1.94 8.44
C HIS A 226 -10.65 2.98 9.54
N THR A 227 -10.39 2.64 10.81
CA THR A 227 -10.47 3.59 11.94
C THR A 227 -9.56 4.81 11.69
N TYR A 228 -8.38 4.60 11.13
CA TYR A 228 -7.48 5.70 10.78
C TYR A 228 -8.05 6.59 9.66
N ALA A 229 -8.70 5.99 8.65
CA ALA A 229 -9.38 6.78 7.61
C ALA A 229 -10.49 7.66 8.19
N LYS A 230 -11.26 7.12 9.14
CA LYS A 230 -12.28 7.86 9.89
C LYS A 230 -11.70 8.94 10.80
N ALA A 231 -10.54 8.68 11.39
CA ALA A 231 -9.81 9.67 12.19
C ALA A 231 -9.39 10.87 11.34
N LEU A 232 -8.86 10.63 10.14
CA LEU A 232 -8.50 11.70 9.19
C LEU A 232 -9.75 12.45 8.68
N GLU A 233 -10.85 11.76 8.41
CA GLU A 233 -12.13 12.38 8.07
C GLU A 233 -12.59 13.35 9.16
N LYS A 234 -12.60 12.88 10.43
CA LYS A 234 -12.96 13.69 11.60
C LYS A 234 -12.08 14.93 11.70
N LEU A 235 -10.76 14.76 11.60
CA LEU A 235 -9.81 15.87 11.62
C LEU A 235 -10.09 16.87 10.49
N PHE A 236 -10.35 16.39 9.28
CA PHE A 236 -10.63 17.25 8.13
C PHE A 236 -11.91 18.07 8.32
N PHE A 237 -12.98 17.49 8.87
CA PHE A 237 -14.21 18.20 9.19
C PHE A 237 -14.01 19.23 10.31
N GLU A 238 -13.25 18.92 11.36
CA GLU A 238 -12.92 19.86 12.43
C GLU A 238 -12.15 21.10 11.91
N LEU A 239 -11.36 20.92 10.84
CA LEU A 239 -10.66 22.01 10.16
C LEU A 239 -11.55 22.81 9.18
N GLY A 240 -12.83 22.41 9.03
CA GLY A 240 -13.80 23.06 8.15
C GLY A 240 -13.81 22.56 6.72
N GLY A 241 -13.12 21.46 6.42
CA GLY A 241 -13.14 20.79 5.11
C GLY A 241 -14.48 20.07 4.86
N LYS A 242 -14.74 19.71 3.60
CA LYS A 242 -15.97 19.01 3.19
C LYS A 242 -15.68 17.79 2.35
N ILE A 243 -16.37 16.68 2.62
CA ILE A 243 -16.34 15.47 1.77
C ILE A 243 -17.73 15.22 1.21
N HIS A 244 -17.82 15.07 -0.10
CA HIS A 244 -19.03 14.73 -0.84
C HIS A 244 -18.98 13.26 -1.24
N TYR A 245 -19.67 12.40 -0.48
CA TYR A 245 -19.75 10.96 -0.71
C TYR A 245 -20.77 10.59 -1.80
N GLY A 246 -20.57 9.44 -2.44
CA GLY A 246 -21.41 8.96 -3.54
C GLY A 246 -21.34 9.88 -4.77
N LYS A 247 -20.27 10.65 -4.91
CA LYS A 247 -20.05 11.61 -6.01
C LYS A 247 -18.88 11.14 -6.88
N ASP A 248 -19.21 10.31 -7.86
CA ASP A 248 -18.25 9.81 -8.82
C ASP A 248 -17.93 10.89 -9.86
N VAL A 249 -16.67 11.31 -9.90
CA VAL A 249 -16.17 12.29 -10.85
C VAL A 249 -15.99 11.62 -12.20
N GLN A 250 -16.67 12.15 -13.24
CA GLN A 250 -16.68 11.60 -14.61
C GLN A 250 -15.53 12.12 -15.47
N ARG A 251 -15.15 13.39 -15.27
CA ARG A 251 -14.01 14.01 -15.96
C ARG A 251 -13.55 15.29 -15.28
N ILE A 252 -12.34 15.73 -15.65
CA ILE A 252 -11.78 17.04 -15.33
C ILE A 252 -12.03 17.97 -16.51
N LEU A 253 -12.51 19.19 -16.22
CA LEU A 253 -12.74 20.24 -17.21
C LEU A 253 -11.50 21.09 -17.40
N PHE A 254 -11.20 21.42 -18.64
CA PHE A 254 -10.08 22.29 -18.99
C PHE A 254 -10.56 23.49 -19.80
N GLU A 255 -9.91 24.64 -19.58
CA GLU A 255 -10.09 25.85 -20.35
C GLU A 255 -8.78 26.65 -20.36
N ASN A 256 -8.36 27.13 -21.53
CA ASN A 256 -7.17 27.97 -21.71
C ASN A 256 -5.89 27.40 -21.04
N GLY A 257 -5.67 26.08 -21.12
CA GLY A 257 -4.49 25.39 -20.56
C GLY A 257 -4.54 25.15 -19.04
N LYS A 258 -5.67 25.43 -18.39
CA LYS A 258 -5.90 25.22 -16.94
C LYS A 258 -7.06 24.29 -16.70
N ALA A 259 -7.00 23.56 -15.59
CA ALA A 259 -8.16 22.85 -15.07
C ALA A 259 -9.12 23.86 -14.43
N ARG A 260 -10.38 23.86 -14.83
CA ARG A 260 -11.40 24.79 -14.32
C ARG A 260 -12.41 24.14 -13.38
N GLY A 261 -12.45 22.83 -13.31
CA GLY A 261 -13.45 22.14 -12.51
C GLY A 261 -13.53 20.65 -12.81
N ILE A 262 -14.57 20.03 -12.25
CA ILE A 262 -14.90 18.61 -12.44
C ILE A 262 -16.33 18.45 -12.92
N VAL A 263 -16.64 17.33 -13.60
CA VAL A 263 -17.98 16.93 -14.00
C VAL A 263 -18.45 15.78 -13.14
N LEU A 264 -19.61 15.95 -12.53
CA LEU A 264 -20.40 14.90 -11.91
C LEU A 264 -21.51 14.46 -12.90
N ALA A 265 -22.24 13.42 -12.58
CA ALA A 265 -23.34 12.93 -13.41
C ALA A 265 -24.45 14.00 -13.66
N ASP A 266 -24.65 14.90 -12.73
CA ASP A 266 -25.75 15.88 -12.69
C ASP A 266 -25.30 17.34 -12.89
N ARG A 267 -24.01 17.66 -12.76
CA ARG A 267 -23.52 19.05 -12.83
C ARG A 267 -22.01 19.20 -12.96
N GLU A 268 -21.59 20.38 -13.33
CA GLU A 268 -20.19 20.82 -13.28
C GLU A 268 -19.93 21.56 -11.96
N ILE A 269 -18.72 21.40 -11.44
CA ILE A 269 -18.25 22.09 -10.21
C ILE A 269 -16.94 22.80 -10.54
N GLU A 270 -16.91 24.10 -10.41
CA GLU A 270 -15.74 24.94 -10.63
C GLU A 270 -14.75 24.85 -9.48
N ALA A 271 -13.47 24.97 -9.81
CA ALA A 271 -12.35 24.99 -8.86
C ALA A 271 -11.16 25.76 -9.42
N ASP A 272 -10.36 26.35 -8.54
CA ASP A 272 -9.11 27.01 -8.89
C ASP A 272 -7.96 26.01 -9.01
N ILE A 273 -7.99 24.93 -8.22
CA ILE A 273 -6.96 23.90 -8.16
C ILE A 273 -7.62 22.52 -8.11
N ILE A 274 -7.10 21.58 -8.88
CA ILE A 274 -7.57 20.19 -8.88
C ILE A 274 -6.43 19.25 -8.48
N ILE A 275 -6.72 18.35 -7.54
CA ILE A 275 -5.85 17.25 -7.12
C ILE A 275 -6.57 15.94 -7.41
N SER A 276 -5.99 15.09 -8.26
CA SER A 276 -6.52 13.75 -8.46
C SER A 276 -5.77 12.76 -7.55
N ASN A 277 -6.53 12.14 -6.64
CA ASN A 277 -6.09 10.99 -5.85
C ASN A 277 -6.74 9.68 -6.36
N ALA A 278 -7.51 9.72 -7.43
CA ALA A 278 -7.87 8.54 -8.18
C ALA A 278 -6.59 7.90 -8.76
N ASP A 279 -6.61 6.59 -9.03
CA ASP A 279 -5.42 5.94 -9.58
C ASP A 279 -4.90 6.67 -10.82
N PHE A 280 -3.59 6.92 -10.89
CA PHE A 280 -3.01 7.77 -11.94
C PHE A 280 -3.32 7.26 -13.36
N PRO A 281 -3.20 5.95 -13.67
CA PRO A 281 -3.62 5.42 -14.97
C PRO A 281 -5.11 5.67 -15.27
N TYR A 282 -5.99 5.48 -14.29
CA TYR A 282 -7.41 5.79 -14.43
C TYR A 282 -7.64 7.28 -14.67
N THR A 283 -6.96 8.15 -13.93
CA THR A 283 -7.01 9.61 -14.14
C THR A 283 -6.65 9.97 -15.57
N MET A 284 -5.55 9.41 -16.10
CA MET A 284 -5.07 9.72 -17.45
C MET A 284 -5.96 9.14 -18.55
N GLN A 285 -6.58 7.99 -18.32
CA GLN A 285 -7.40 7.35 -19.36
C GLN A 285 -8.83 7.82 -19.35
N VAL A 286 -9.41 8.05 -18.17
CA VAL A 286 -10.84 8.31 -18.00
C VAL A 286 -11.12 9.78 -17.66
N LEU A 287 -10.47 10.32 -16.61
CA LEU A 287 -10.81 11.66 -16.11
C LEU A 287 -10.26 12.78 -16.99
N ILE A 288 -9.12 12.58 -17.65
CA ILE A 288 -8.52 13.54 -18.57
C ILE A 288 -8.85 13.10 -20.00
N GLN A 289 -9.77 13.79 -20.65
CA GLN A 289 -10.15 13.49 -22.04
C GLN A 289 -9.32 14.29 -23.04
N ASP A 290 -8.87 15.48 -22.67
CA ASP A 290 -8.05 16.37 -23.49
C ASP A 290 -6.64 15.81 -23.70
N SER A 291 -6.28 15.50 -24.94
CA SER A 291 -5.00 14.84 -25.26
C SER A 291 -3.77 15.66 -24.89
N TRP A 292 -3.83 16.98 -24.98
CA TRP A 292 -2.73 17.87 -24.62
C TRP A 292 -2.41 17.79 -23.11
N ALA A 293 -3.45 17.65 -22.25
CA ALA A 293 -3.29 17.60 -20.80
C ALA A 293 -2.67 16.27 -20.30
N LYS A 294 -2.64 15.25 -21.15
CA LYS A 294 -1.99 13.95 -20.86
C LYS A 294 -0.47 14.00 -21.00
N GLY A 295 0.06 14.91 -21.81
CA GLY A 295 1.47 15.00 -22.13
C GLY A 295 2.06 13.65 -22.59
N LYS A 296 3.13 13.22 -21.93
CA LYS A 296 3.78 11.93 -22.24
C LYS A 296 2.96 10.68 -21.86
N TYR A 297 1.89 10.84 -21.08
CA TYR A 297 1.08 9.72 -20.57
C TYR A 297 -0.11 9.42 -21.49
N THR A 298 0.19 9.19 -22.78
CA THR A 298 -0.80 8.75 -23.77
C THR A 298 -1.42 7.39 -23.38
N PRO A 299 -2.59 7.01 -23.92
CA PRO A 299 -3.18 5.68 -23.68
C PRO A 299 -2.19 4.54 -23.92
N THR A 300 -1.46 4.56 -25.04
CA THR A 300 -0.43 3.56 -25.37
C THR A 300 0.69 3.53 -24.34
N LYS A 301 1.11 4.72 -23.82
CA LYS A 301 2.13 4.77 -22.78
C LYS A 301 1.63 4.15 -21.48
N ILE A 302 0.40 4.48 -21.05
CA ILE A 302 -0.23 3.88 -19.86
C ILE A 302 -0.33 2.35 -20.00
N GLU A 303 -0.78 1.86 -21.14
CA GLU A 303 -0.87 0.42 -21.43
C GLU A 303 0.48 -0.30 -21.36
N SER A 304 1.56 0.36 -21.76
CA SER A 304 2.92 -0.19 -21.80
C SER A 304 3.68 -0.11 -20.47
N MET A 305 3.09 0.48 -19.42
CA MET A 305 3.73 0.57 -18.11
C MET A 305 3.64 -0.76 -17.35
N ASP A 306 4.61 -1.00 -16.48
CA ASP A 306 4.61 -2.16 -15.60
C ASP A 306 3.69 -1.91 -14.39
N TYR A 307 2.76 -2.85 -14.15
CA TYR A 307 1.83 -2.80 -13.02
C TYR A 307 2.23 -3.76 -11.90
N SER A 308 1.85 -3.43 -10.69
CA SER A 308 2.05 -4.31 -9.54
C SER A 308 1.22 -5.59 -9.67
N CYS A 309 1.56 -6.61 -8.91
CA CYS A 309 0.62 -7.69 -8.69
C CYS A 309 -0.69 -7.17 -8.10
N SER A 310 -1.71 -8.00 -8.18
CA SER A 310 -2.97 -7.86 -7.49
C SER A 310 -3.07 -8.84 -6.32
N CYS A 311 -4.23 -8.88 -5.69
CA CYS A 311 -4.54 -9.79 -4.60
C CYS A 311 -5.86 -10.50 -4.87
N LEU A 312 -5.91 -11.78 -4.50
CA LEU A 312 -7.15 -12.48 -4.19
C LEU A 312 -7.28 -12.52 -2.68
N VAL A 313 -8.40 -12.06 -2.15
CA VAL A 313 -8.65 -12.02 -0.71
C VAL A 313 -9.94 -12.72 -0.37
N PHE A 314 -9.86 -13.68 0.53
CA PHE A 314 -11.02 -14.26 1.19
C PHE A 314 -11.19 -13.61 2.56
N TYR A 315 -12.38 -13.12 2.84
CA TYR A 315 -12.81 -12.63 4.13
C TYR A 315 -13.72 -13.70 4.73
N TRP A 316 -13.23 -14.43 5.73
CA TRP A 316 -13.96 -15.51 6.38
C TRP A 316 -14.34 -15.14 7.80
N GLY A 317 -15.64 -15.25 8.11
CA GLY A 317 -16.13 -15.34 9.48
C GLY A 317 -16.02 -16.78 9.95
N VAL A 318 -15.22 -17.03 10.97
CA VAL A 318 -14.82 -18.38 11.39
C VAL A 318 -15.27 -18.65 12.82
N LYS A 319 -15.93 -19.79 13.06
CA LYS A 319 -16.32 -20.26 14.37
C LYS A 319 -15.08 -20.70 15.17
N GLY A 320 -14.96 -20.20 16.39
CA GLY A 320 -13.85 -20.51 17.30
C GLY A 320 -12.84 -19.38 17.43
N THR A 321 -11.98 -19.51 18.42
CA THR A 321 -10.85 -18.59 18.71
C THR A 321 -9.54 -19.34 18.56
N PHE A 322 -8.51 -18.69 17.97
CA PHE A 322 -7.27 -19.35 17.54
C PHE A 322 -6.05 -18.69 18.21
N THR A 323 -6.00 -18.70 19.55
CA THR A 323 -4.97 -18.03 20.36
C THR A 323 -3.55 -18.59 20.21
N ASN A 324 -3.41 -19.77 19.61
CA ASN A 324 -2.15 -20.39 19.21
C ASN A 324 -1.54 -19.81 17.94
N LEU A 325 -2.32 -19.03 17.16
CA LEU A 325 -1.84 -18.27 16.02
C LEU A 325 -1.51 -16.82 16.39
N LYS A 326 -0.87 -16.10 15.49
CA LYS A 326 -0.60 -14.67 15.63
C LYS A 326 -1.63 -13.83 14.86
N VAL A 327 -1.62 -12.52 15.12
CA VAL A 327 -2.43 -11.56 14.34
C VAL A 327 -2.04 -11.65 12.87
N HIS A 328 -0.76 -11.81 12.56
CA HIS A 328 -0.24 -12.00 11.22
C HIS A 328 0.47 -13.34 11.09
N ASN A 329 0.18 -14.09 10.02
CA ASN A 329 0.78 -15.38 9.73
C ASN A 329 1.06 -15.47 8.23
N PHE A 330 2.27 -15.84 7.86
CA PHE A 330 2.66 -16.07 6.47
C PHE A 330 2.85 -17.55 6.23
N VAL A 331 2.29 -18.09 5.15
CA VAL A 331 2.52 -19.45 4.70
C VAL A 331 3.23 -19.40 3.36
N ILE A 332 4.49 -19.80 3.34
CA ILE A 332 5.39 -19.64 2.21
C ILE A 332 5.54 -21.00 1.52
N CYS A 333 5.30 -21.04 0.22
CA CYS A 333 5.45 -22.24 -0.60
C CYS A 333 6.94 -22.67 -0.70
N PRO A 334 7.23 -23.95 -1.04
CA PRO A 334 8.59 -24.45 -1.09
C PRO A 334 9.48 -23.75 -2.12
N ASP A 335 8.93 -23.37 -3.27
CA ASP A 335 9.61 -22.62 -4.33
C ASP A 335 8.98 -21.23 -4.51
N LEU A 336 9.29 -20.33 -3.57
CA LEU A 336 8.82 -18.94 -3.63
C LEU A 336 9.28 -18.26 -4.93
N SER A 337 10.46 -18.59 -5.44
CA SER A 337 10.99 -17.99 -6.66
C SER A 337 10.10 -18.28 -7.87
N SER A 338 9.71 -19.54 -8.07
CA SER A 338 8.77 -19.96 -9.11
C SER A 338 7.37 -19.38 -8.87
N ASN A 339 6.89 -19.35 -7.63
CA ASN A 339 5.60 -18.77 -7.27
C ASN A 339 5.52 -17.28 -7.66
N LEU A 340 6.59 -16.52 -7.39
CA LEU A 340 6.67 -15.11 -7.80
C LEU A 340 6.69 -14.96 -9.33
N ASP A 341 7.43 -15.80 -10.05
CA ASP A 341 7.44 -15.76 -11.52
C ASP A 341 6.03 -16.04 -12.06
N GLN A 342 5.31 -17.04 -11.53
CA GLN A 342 3.93 -17.34 -11.93
C GLN A 342 2.98 -16.14 -11.72
N ILE A 343 3.10 -15.43 -10.59
CA ILE A 343 2.30 -14.22 -10.30
C ILE A 343 2.53 -13.16 -11.39
N PHE A 344 3.80 -12.82 -11.68
CA PHE A 344 4.12 -11.71 -12.60
C PHE A 344 4.05 -12.11 -14.07
N ASP A 345 4.00 -13.40 -14.39
CA ASP A 345 3.78 -13.93 -15.75
C ASP A 345 2.31 -14.21 -16.05
N GLY A 346 1.41 -14.04 -15.08
CA GLY A 346 -0.03 -14.19 -15.26
C GLY A 346 -0.55 -15.63 -15.26
N ASN A 347 0.22 -16.57 -14.75
CA ASN A 347 -0.19 -17.97 -14.70
C ASN A 347 -1.12 -18.26 -13.51
N LEU A 348 -2.00 -19.26 -13.66
CA LEU A 348 -2.72 -19.83 -12.54
C LEU A 348 -1.71 -20.53 -11.60
N ILE A 349 -1.87 -20.35 -10.30
CA ILE A 349 -0.91 -20.82 -9.30
C ILE A 349 -1.49 -22.05 -8.61
N GLU A 350 -0.76 -23.17 -8.65
CA GLU A 350 -1.17 -24.43 -8.05
C GLU A 350 -0.83 -24.49 -6.56
N ASP A 351 0.28 -23.92 -6.14
CA ASP A 351 0.72 -23.87 -4.74
C ASP A 351 1.11 -22.45 -4.33
N PRO A 352 0.10 -21.58 -4.05
CA PRO A 352 0.37 -20.19 -3.70
C PRO A 352 0.96 -20.06 -2.30
N SER A 353 1.85 -19.09 -2.13
CA SER A 353 2.11 -18.50 -0.81
C SER A 353 0.93 -17.62 -0.42
N LEU A 354 0.63 -17.57 0.87
CA LEU A 354 -0.50 -16.78 1.38
C LEU A 354 -0.16 -16.06 2.69
N TYR A 355 -0.99 -15.08 2.99
CA TYR A 355 -0.97 -14.33 4.23
C TYR A 355 -2.32 -14.45 4.91
N LEU A 356 -2.30 -14.88 6.20
CA LEU A 356 -3.46 -14.97 7.07
C LEU A 356 -3.37 -13.88 8.14
N HIS A 357 -4.38 -13.01 8.20
CA HIS A 357 -4.53 -12.00 9.24
C HIS A 357 -5.77 -12.29 10.08
N ILE A 358 -5.60 -12.28 11.40
CA ILE A 358 -6.66 -12.57 12.38
C ILE A 358 -6.76 -11.40 13.35
N PRO A 359 -7.37 -10.27 12.93
CA PRO A 359 -7.42 -9.05 13.75
C PRO A 359 -8.21 -9.22 15.04
N SER A 360 -9.18 -10.14 15.08
CA SER A 360 -9.96 -10.45 16.27
C SER A 360 -9.13 -11.01 17.45
N LEU A 361 -7.90 -11.46 17.22
CA LEU A 361 -6.95 -11.80 18.29
C LEU A 361 -6.41 -10.58 19.02
N CYS A 362 -6.44 -9.42 18.38
CA CYS A 362 -5.98 -8.15 18.94
C CYS A 362 -7.13 -7.27 19.42
N ASP A 363 -8.25 -7.29 18.72
CA ASP A 363 -9.48 -6.56 19.03
C ASP A 363 -10.70 -7.48 18.85
N SER A 364 -11.25 -7.95 19.96
CA SER A 364 -12.39 -8.88 19.99
C SER A 364 -13.68 -8.30 19.39
N ASN A 365 -13.78 -6.97 19.24
CA ASN A 365 -14.95 -6.33 18.62
C ASN A 365 -15.03 -6.55 17.11
N LEU A 366 -14.00 -7.11 16.49
CA LEU A 366 -13.94 -7.37 15.04
C LEU A 366 -14.58 -8.70 14.64
N ALA A 367 -15.05 -9.49 15.61
CA ALA A 367 -15.82 -10.72 15.37
C ALA A 367 -16.88 -10.90 16.46
N PRO A 368 -17.94 -11.69 16.23
CA PRO A 368 -18.87 -12.09 17.29
C PRO A 368 -18.16 -12.91 18.39
N GLU A 369 -18.71 -12.92 19.59
CA GLU A 369 -18.18 -13.67 20.73
C GLU A 369 -17.94 -15.14 20.38
N GLY A 370 -16.77 -15.66 20.72
CA GLY A 370 -16.36 -17.04 20.44
C GLY A 370 -16.03 -17.33 18.98
N LYS A 371 -15.89 -16.28 18.12
CA LYS A 371 -15.57 -16.40 16.71
C LYS A 371 -14.37 -15.54 16.32
N SER A 372 -13.89 -15.70 15.10
CA SER A 372 -12.72 -14.97 14.57
C SER A 372 -12.98 -14.45 13.17
N SER A 373 -12.45 -13.27 12.86
CA SER A 373 -12.38 -12.74 11.50
C SER A 373 -11.04 -13.13 10.87
N PHE A 374 -11.10 -13.82 9.72
CA PHE A 374 -9.92 -14.22 8.94
C PHE A 374 -9.87 -13.44 7.64
N TYR A 375 -8.74 -12.82 7.38
CA TYR A 375 -8.39 -12.22 6.11
C TYR A 375 -7.29 -13.08 5.48
N VAL A 376 -7.59 -13.76 4.38
CA VAL A 376 -6.67 -14.68 3.70
C VAL A 376 -6.34 -14.11 2.34
N LEU A 377 -5.09 -13.64 2.18
CA LEU A 377 -4.61 -13.01 0.95
C LEU A 377 -3.63 -13.90 0.21
N MET A 378 -3.87 -14.07 -1.07
CA MET A 378 -2.91 -14.65 -2.01
C MET A 378 -2.54 -13.59 -3.06
N PRO A 379 -1.24 -13.30 -3.26
CA PRO A 379 -0.79 -12.47 -4.37
C PRO A 379 -1.08 -13.18 -5.70
N VAL A 380 -1.67 -12.44 -6.63
CA VAL A 380 -2.03 -12.92 -7.98
C VAL A 380 -1.68 -11.88 -9.02
N SER A 381 -1.72 -12.23 -10.30
CA SER A 381 -1.49 -11.28 -11.39
C SER A 381 -2.59 -10.22 -11.47
N GLU A 382 -2.26 -9.05 -12.00
CA GLU A 382 -3.23 -8.06 -12.40
C GLU A 382 -3.96 -8.49 -13.68
N LEU A 383 -5.12 -7.87 -13.99
CA LEU A 383 -6.03 -8.34 -15.04
C LEU A 383 -5.43 -8.29 -16.47
N GLY A 384 -4.53 -7.35 -16.74
CA GLY A 384 -3.94 -7.20 -18.08
C GLY A 384 -2.86 -8.25 -18.39
N THR A 385 -2.23 -8.82 -17.37
CA THR A 385 -1.20 -9.86 -17.50
C THR A 385 -1.80 -11.26 -17.31
N SER A 386 -2.92 -11.38 -16.57
CA SER A 386 -3.57 -12.66 -16.27
C SER A 386 -3.88 -13.46 -17.55
N LYS A 387 -3.50 -14.73 -17.57
CA LYS A 387 -3.78 -15.70 -18.66
C LYS A 387 -5.04 -16.51 -18.44
N TYR A 388 -5.79 -16.22 -17.40
CA TYR A 388 -7.04 -16.86 -17.03
C TYR A 388 -8.07 -15.83 -16.60
N ASP A 389 -9.34 -16.18 -16.75
CA ASP A 389 -10.46 -15.37 -16.28
C ASP A 389 -10.82 -15.73 -14.84
N TRP A 390 -11.29 -14.74 -14.09
CA TRP A 390 -11.82 -14.93 -12.75
C TRP A 390 -13.24 -15.51 -12.80
N THR A 391 -13.30 -16.84 -13.00
CA THR A 391 -14.56 -17.63 -12.96
C THR A 391 -14.79 -18.21 -11.56
N PRO A 392 -16.01 -18.68 -11.25
CA PRO A 392 -16.28 -19.38 -9.99
C PRO A 392 -15.35 -20.59 -9.76
N GLU A 393 -14.96 -21.31 -10.83
CA GLU A 393 -14.05 -22.46 -10.74
C GLU A 393 -12.64 -22.04 -10.35
N VAL A 394 -12.13 -20.93 -10.89
CA VAL A 394 -10.82 -20.38 -10.52
C VAL A 394 -10.83 -19.90 -9.06
N ILE A 395 -11.91 -19.25 -8.63
CA ILE A 395 -12.06 -18.82 -7.23
C ILE A 395 -12.10 -20.06 -6.31
N ALA A 396 -12.84 -21.12 -6.69
CA ALA A 396 -12.92 -22.36 -5.93
C ALA A 396 -11.55 -23.07 -5.85
N HIS A 397 -10.77 -23.08 -6.95
CA HIS A 397 -9.39 -23.59 -6.95
C HIS A 397 -8.53 -22.87 -5.90
N TYR A 398 -8.47 -21.54 -5.92
CA TYR A 398 -7.68 -20.79 -4.94
C TYR A 398 -8.22 -20.93 -3.51
N ARG A 399 -9.56 -21.07 -3.35
CA ARG A 399 -10.15 -21.37 -2.04
C ARG A 399 -9.64 -22.69 -1.48
N GLN A 400 -9.59 -23.73 -2.33
CA GLN A 400 -9.04 -25.04 -1.93
C GLN A 400 -7.55 -24.92 -1.60
N CYS A 401 -6.75 -24.23 -2.42
CA CYS A 401 -5.33 -23.97 -2.13
C CYS A 401 -5.14 -23.28 -0.76
N ALA A 402 -6.02 -22.32 -0.41
CA ALA A 402 -5.96 -21.66 0.88
C ALA A 402 -6.26 -22.63 2.03
N LEU A 403 -7.32 -23.42 1.92
CA LEU A 403 -7.71 -24.43 2.92
C LEU A 403 -6.59 -25.46 3.12
N ASP A 404 -6.04 -26.02 2.04
CA ASP A 404 -4.96 -27.01 2.08
C ASP A 404 -3.68 -26.43 2.71
N SER A 405 -3.38 -25.18 2.42
CA SER A 405 -2.20 -24.48 2.99
C SER A 405 -2.35 -24.16 4.47
N LEU A 406 -3.57 -23.92 4.94
CA LEU A 406 -3.86 -23.57 6.34
C LEU A 406 -4.11 -24.80 7.21
N ALA A 407 -4.61 -25.91 6.64
CA ALA A 407 -4.95 -27.12 7.39
C ALA A 407 -3.83 -27.68 8.31
N PRO A 408 -2.52 -27.62 7.93
CA PRO A 408 -1.44 -28.04 8.81
C PRO A 408 -1.19 -27.13 10.01
N LEU A 409 -1.76 -25.92 10.04
CA LEU A 409 -1.63 -25.01 11.18
C LEU A 409 -2.54 -25.50 12.32
N GLU A 410 -2.04 -25.41 13.53
CA GLU A 410 -2.73 -25.88 14.71
C GLU A 410 -4.12 -25.27 14.87
N GLY A 411 -5.15 -26.12 14.93
CA GLY A 411 -6.56 -25.73 15.08
C GLY A 411 -7.27 -25.39 13.77
N LEU A 412 -6.60 -25.53 12.61
CA LEU A 412 -7.18 -25.22 11.30
C LEU A 412 -7.43 -26.45 10.42
N ASN A 413 -7.24 -27.67 10.93
CA ASN A 413 -7.43 -28.93 10.18
C ASN A 413 -8.87 -29.14 9.66
N ASP A 414 -9.86 -28.53 10.30
CA ASP A 414 -11.28 -28.55 9.97
C ASP A 414 -11.83 -27.15 9.64
N LEU A 415 -10.96 -26.26 9.13
CA LEU A 415 -11.29 -24.85 8.86
C LEU A 415 -12.50 -24.70 7.94
N ALA A 416 -12.62 -25.57 6.91
CA ALA A 416 -13.72 -25.52 5.95
C ALA A 416 -15.10 -25.63 6.62
N ASP A 417 -15.22 -26.45 7.66
CA ASP A 417 -16.47 -26.67 8.40
C ASP A 417 -16.77 -25.54 9.41
N LYS A 418 -15.77 -24.70 9.70
CA LYS A 418 -15.88 -23.57 10.65
C LYS A 418 -16.19 -22.25 9.99
N ILE A 419 -16.09 -22.15 8.65
CA ILE A 419 -16.41 -20.93 7.90
C ILE A 419 -17.93 -20.75 7.89
N GLU A 420 -18.41 -19.65 8.51
CA GLU A 420 -19.85 -19.31 8.58
C GLU A 420 -20.20 -18.14 7.64
N PHE A 421 -19.23 -17.27 7.35
CA PHE A 421 -19.35 -16.15 6.42
C PHE A 421 -18.19 -16.18 5.45
N GLU A 422 -18.45 -15.90 4.19
CA GLU A 422 -17.41 -15.75 3.16
C GLU A 422 -17.74 -14.60 2.22
N GLN A 423 -16.77 -13.74 1.99
CA GLN A 423 -16.76 -12.76 0.90
C GLN A 423 -15.42 -12.82 0.19
N VAL A 424 -15.41 -12.59 -1.12
CA VAL A 424 -14.20 -12.69 -1.94
C VAL A 424 -13.96 -11.38 -2.69
N TYR A 425 -12.72 -10.90 -2.70
CA TYR A 425 -12.27 -9.84 -3.57
C TYR A 425 -11.20 -10.40 -4.51
N THR A 426 -11.50 -10.37 -5.79
CA THR A 426 -10.57 -10.65 -6.89
C THR A 426 -9.99 -9.34 -7.44
N PRO A 427 -9.05 -9.36 -8.37
CA PRO A 427 -8.61 -8.15 -9.07
C PRO A 427 -9.75 -7.34 -9.71
N LYS A 428 -10.87 -7.99 -10.10
CA LYS A 428 -12.06 -7.30 -10.66
C LYS A 428 -12.75 -6.42 -9.60
N GLU A 429 -12.85 -6.88 -8.36
CA GLU A 429 -13.43 -6.10 -7.27
C GLU A 429 -12.55 -4.90 -6.93
N PHE A 430 -11.21 -5.03 -6.94
CA PHE A 430 -10.30 -3.90 -6.75
C PHE A 430 -10.41 -2.86 -7.87
N GLU A 431 -10.53 -3.30 -9.13
CA GLU A 431 -10.77 -2.39 -10.26
C GLU A 431 -12.11 -1.65 -10.11
N LYS A 432 -13.18 -2.39 -9.87
CA LYS A 432 -14.54 -1.84 -9.76
C LYS A 432 -14.69 -0.90 -8.57
N SER A 433 -14.24 -1.31 -7.38
CA SER A 433 -14.47 -0.57 -6.13
C SER A 433 -13.56 0.65 -5.99
N PHE A 434 -12.33 0.60 -6.53
CA PHE A 434 -11.32 1.63 -6.27
C PHE A 434 -10.77 2.27 -7.55
N ASN A 435 -11.31 1.97 -8.72
CA ASN A 435 -10.77 2.39 -10.02
C ASN A 435 -9.27 2.04 -10.17
N ALA A 436 -8.84 0.96 -9.49
CA ALA A 436 -7.48 0.46 -9.61
C ALA A 436 -7.28 -0.11 -11.02
N TYR A 437 -6.46 0.53 -11.83
CA TYR A 437 -6.29 0.16 -13.22
C TYR A 437 -5.79 -1.29 -13.34
N ARG A 438 -6.51 -2.12 -14.12
CA ARG A 438 -6.27 -3.57 -14.24
C ARG A 438 -6.34 -4.33 -12.91
N GLY A 439 -6.99 -3.77 -11.90
CA GLY A 439 -7.03 -4.36 -10.57
C GLY A 439 -5.69 -4.38 -9.83
N ALA A 440 -4.66 -3.69 -10.32
CA ALA A 440 -3.34 -3.61 -9.68
C ALA A 440 -3.45 -2.94 -8.30
N THR A 441 -3.30 -3.74 -7.23
CA THR A 441 -3.62 -3.30 -5.87
C THR A 441 -2.69 -2.18 -5.38
N PHE A 442 -1.42 -2.19 -5.81
CA PHE A 442 -0.41 -1.19 -5.46
C PHE A 442 -0.16 -0.15 -6.56
N GLY A 443 -0.91 -0.24 -7.68
CA GLY A 443 -0.76 0.66 -8.84
C GLY A 443 0.47 0.33 -9.69
N LEU A 444 1.21 1.34 -10.12
CA LEU A 444 2.42 1.13 -10.93
C LEU A 444 3.50 0.39 -10.15
N GLN A 445 4.11 -0.62 -10.78
CA GLN A 445 5.20 -1.39 -10.19
C GLN A 445 6.43 -0.50 -9.95
N PRO A 446 7.03 -0.51 -8.75
CA PRO A 446 8.16 0.36 -8.45
C PRO A 446 9.50 -0.26 -8.92
N THR A 447 9.65 -0.47 -10.22
CA THR A 447 10.93 -0.83 -10.85
C THR A 447 11.85 0.38 -10.94
N LEU A 448 13.16 0.18 -11.24
CA LEU A 448 14.08 1.31 -11.43
C LEU A 448 13.61 2.29 -12.50
N LYS A 449 12.97 1.79 -13.57
CA LYS A 449 12.43 2.60 -14.67
C LYS A 449 11.13 3.32 -14.33
N GLN A 450 10.50 3.00 -13.19
CA GLN A 450 9.23 3.55 -12.73
C GLN A 450 9.28 4.04 -11.28
N SER A 451 10.46 4.39 -10.78
CA SER A 451 10.68 4.94 -9.44
C SER A 451 11.26 6.34 -9.50
N ASN A 452 11.17 7.09 -8.42
CA ASN A 452 11.69 8.45 -8.28
C ASN A 452 11.23 9.37 -9.42
N HIS A 453 12.15 10.02 -10.12
CA HIS A 453 11.87 10.94 -11.24
C HIS A 453 11.10 10.27 -12.41
N PHE A 454 11.27 8.97 -12.62
CA PHE A 454 10.59 8.25 -13.71
C PHE A 454 9.15 7.89 -13.39
N ARG A 455 8.76 7.92 -12.10
CA ARG A 455 7.38 7.72 -11.66
C ARG A 455 6.56 8.98 -11.97
N PRO A 456 5.25 8.87 -12.21
CA PRO A 456 4.38 10.05 -12.30
C PRO A 456 4.58 10.95 -11.07
N GLN A 457 4.82 12.24 -11.29
CA GLN A 457 5.06 13.22 -10.24
C GLN A 457 3.76 13.88 -9.78
N SER A 458 3.81 14.52 -8.62
CA SER A 458 2.63 15.18 -8.04
C SER A 458 2.13 16.39 -8.82
N LYS A 459 2.96 16.98 -9.69
CA LYS A 459 2.60 18.15 -10.52
C LYS A 459 2.44 17.76 -11.98
N SER A 460 1.33 18.17 -12.61
CA SER A 460 1.23 18.16 -14.09
C SER A 460 2.22 19.18 -14.69
N LEU A 461 2.91 18.76 -15.75
CA LEU A 461 3.80 19.68 -16.49
C LEU A 461 3.03 20.41 -17.62
N GLU A 462 1.89 19.89 -18.01
CA GLU A 462 1.05 20.41 -19.09
C GLU A 462 -0.03 21.38 -18.59
N CYS A 463 -0.45 21.23 -17.33
CA CYS A 463 -1.52 22.03 -16.73
C CYS A 463 -1.07 22.65 -15.41
N GLU A 464 -1.18 24.00 -15.30
CA GLU A 464 -0.61 24.75 -14.19
C GLU A 464 -1.21 24.47 -12.83
N ASN A 465 -2.49 24.10 -12.76
CA ASN A 465 -3.24 23.93 -11.52
C ASN A 465 -3.81 22.52 -11.34
N LEU A 466 -3.18 21.52 -11.98
CA LEU A 466 -3.52 20.11 -11.87
C LEU A 466 -2.40 19.34 -11.16
N TYR A 467 -2.80 18.58 -10.13
CA TYR A 467 -1.88 17.81 -9.30
C TYR A 467 -2.38 16.38 -9.11
N PHE A 468 -1.48 15.50 -8.71
CA PHE A 468 -1.74 14.07 -8.51
C PHE A 468 -1.14 13.59 -7.19
N THR A 469 -1.82 12.64 -6.55
CA THR A 469 -1.32 11.90 -5.40
C THR A 469 -1.87 10.48 -5.40
N GLY A 470 -1.33 9.58 -4.60
CA GLY A 470 -1.78 8.19 -4.50
C GLY A 470 -0.70 7.17 -4.85
N SER A 471 -1.06 5.89 -4.85
CA SER A 471 -0.12 4.77 -4.96
C SER A 471 0.68 4.72 -6.28
N SER A 472 0.10 5.20 -7.38
CA SER A 472 0.76 5.21 -8.69
C SER A 472 1.61 6.47 -8.96
N THR A 473 1.60 7.44 -8.05
CA THR A 473 2.46 8.64 -8.13
C THR A 473 3.66 8.53 -7.20
N HIS A 474 4.65 9.41 -7.40
CA HIS A 474 5.78 9.53 -6.48
C HIS A 474 5.30 9.95 -5.07
N PRO A 475 5.84 9.38 -3.97
CA PRO A 475 6.94 8.41 -3.89
C PRO A 475 6.52 6.95 -4.13
N GLY A 476 5.24 6.57 -4.04
CA GLY A 476 4.80 5.22 -4.34
C GLY A 476 3.64 4.69 -3.50
N ALA A 477 3.56 3.37 -3.41
CA ALA A 477 2.52 2.64 -2.68
C ALA A 477 2.88 2.38 -1.21
N GLY A 478 1.86 2.06 -0.41
CA GLY A 478 1.92 1.88 1.04
C GLY A 478 1.29 3.07 1.77
N VAL A 479 0.61 2.82 2.90
CA VAL A 479 -0.12 3.87 3.62
C VAL A 479 0.79 5.02 4.05
N PRO A 480 1.94 4.79 4.73
CA PRO A 480 2.87 5.87 5.10
C PRO A 480 3.36 6.65 3.88
N ILE A 481 3.66 5.96 2.80
CA ILE A 481 4.18 6.54 1.57
C ILE A 481 3.11 7.35 0.83
N ALA A 482 1.85 6.93 0.87
CA ALA A 482 0.73 7.70 0.33
C ALA A 482 0.48 8.99 1.13
N LEU A 483 0.65 8.96 2.46
CA LEU A 483 0.58 10.16 3.31
C LEU A 483 1.68 11.17 2.96
N GLU A 484 2.92 10.70 2.72
CA GLU A 484 4.02 11.54 2.23
C GLU A 484 3.77 12.05 0.82
N GLY A 485 3.17 11.24 -0.08
CA GLY A 485 2.73 11.69 -1.40
C GLY A 485 1.74 12.84 -1.34
N GLY A 486 0.78 12.78 -0.40
CA GLY A 486 -0.15 13.88 -0.12
C GLY A 486 0.56 15.14 0.40
N LYS A 487 1.59 14.99 1.24
CA LYS A 487 2.43 16.10 1.70
C LYS A 487 3.17 16.77 0.55
N ILE A 488 3.87 15.97 -0.27
CA ILE A 488 4.57 16.47 -1.46
C ILE A 488 3.59 17.23 -2.38
N CYS A 489 2.40 16.68 -2.60
CA CYS A 489 1.38 17.31 -3.43
C CYS A 489 0.95 18.67 -2.85
N ALA A 490 0.67 18.76 -1.56
CA ALA A 490 0.29 20.01 -0.90
C ALA A 490 1.43 21.06 -0.93
N GLU A 491 2.67 20.64 -0.77
CA GLU A 491 3.84 21.51 -0.87
C GLU A 491 4.04 22.04 -2.30
N GLU A 492 3.80 21.20 -3.32
CA GLU A 492 3.87 21.62 -4.73
C GLU A 492 2.79 22.66 -5.06
N VAL A 493 1.55 22.46 -4.55
CA VAL A 493 0.46 23.45 -4.68
C VAL A 493 0.88 24.79 -4.06
N ARG A 494 1.34 24.76 -2.81
CA ARG A 494 1.76 25.99 -2.09
C ARG A 494 2.89 26.72 -2.79
N ARG A 495 3.90 25.98 -3.25
CA ARG A 495 5.04 26.55 -3.99
C ARG A 495 4.60 27.30 -5.24
N ASP A 496 3.71 26.69 -6.05
CA ASP A 496 3.22 27.28 -7.28
C ASP A 496 2.38 28.55 -7.00
N MET A 497 1.58 28.54 -5.93
CA MET A 497 0.81 29.72 -5.52
C MET A 497 1.70 30.84 -5.00
N GLU A 498 2.72 30.56 -4.20
CA GLU A 498 3.67 31.57 -3.72
C GLU A 498 4.49 32.20 -4.87
N ASP A 499 4.86 31.41 -5.88
CA ASP A 499 5.59 31.91 -7.06
C ASP A 499 4.70 32.75 -7.99
N ALA A 500 3.38 32.49 -8.02
CA ALA A 500 2.42 33.29 -8.81
C ALA A 500 2.20 34.71 -8.24
N PHE A 501 2.57 34.95 -6.97
CA PHE A 501 2.47 36.26 -6.32
C PHE A 501 3.80 37.05 -6.30
N LYS A 502 4.90 36.51 -6.82
CA LYS A 502 6.18 37.19 -7.04
C LYS A 502 6.29 37.80 -8.43
#